data_ba9272c91b59547cd8193979c21e4fe6
#
_entry.id   ba9272c91b59547cd8193979c21e4fe6
#
_cell.length_a   1.000
_cell.length_b   1.000
_cell.length_c   1.000
_cell.angle_alpha   90.00
_cell.angle_beta   90.00
_cell.angle_gamma   90.00
#
_symmetry.space_group_name_H-M   'P 1'
#
loop_
_entity.id
_entity.type
_entity.pdbx_description
1 polymer ?
#
loop_
_entity_poly.entity_id
_entity_poly.type
_entity_poly.pdbx_seq_one_letter_code
_entity_poly.pdbx_strand_id
1 'polypeptide(L)'
;MAPSIRISDNNLLNATLLRYQTSCHAKGIRFEVAIENHSIDFLSDTDLTALFCNLLDNAVTAADKVPSGWISLHVELFSPLHGILLTMKNSCMNRPPQNSRHEWLTTKKEVSTHGFGMKCIRRITDTYHGELQTAYLDDEHIFQTIITMYPQKETVTYAHSDL
;
A
#
# COMPACT_ATOMS: atom_id res chain seq x y z
N MET A 1 -10.39 22.43 -17.06
CA MET A 1 -9.82 22.41 -15.70
C MET A 1 -10.21 21.07 -15.10
N ALA A 2 -9.27 20.12 -15.02
CA ALA A 2 -9.55 18.87 -14.35
C ALA A 2 -9.76 19.17 -12.87
N PRO A 3 -10.82 18.64 -12.22
CA PRO A 3 -10.99 18.82 -10.79
C PRO A 3 -9.79 18.19 -10.10
N SER A 4 -9.09 18.93 -9.26
CA SER A 4 -8.11 18.37 -8.35
C SER A 4 -8.88 17.49 -7.37
N ILE A 5 -8.93 16.20 -7.63
CA ILE A 5 -9.57 15.24 -6.73
C ILE A 5 -8.68 15.17 -5.50
N ARG A 6 -9.11 15.83 -4.46
CA ARG A 6 -8.50 15.72 -3.14
C ARG A 6 -8.94 14.39 -2.52
N ILE A 7 -8.09 13.38 -2.66
CA ILE A 7 -8.38 12.00 -2.21
C ILE A 7 -8.19 11.89 -0.70
N SER A 8 -7.26 12.67 -0.13
CA SER A 8 -6.98 12.70 1.30
C SER A 8 -6.64 14.12 1.76
N ASP A 9 -6.47 14.30 3.05
CA ASP A 9 -5.98 15.56 3.64
C ASP A 9 -4.44 15.66 3.69
N ASN A 10 -3.74 14.62 3.24
CA ASN A 10 -2.27 14.61 3.13
C ASN A 10 -1.81 14.99 1.72
N ASN A 11 -1.11 16.12 1.60
CA ASN A 11 -0.67 16.65 0.32
C ASN A 11 0.36 15.74 -0.40
N LEU A 12 1.26 15.12 0.36
CA LEU A 12 2.26 14.21 -0.21
C LEU A 12 1.60 12.95 -0.78
N LEU A 13 0.65 12.38 -0.07
CA LEU A 13 -0.12 11.24 -0.55
C LEU A 13 -0.94 11.61 -1.78
N ASN A 14 -1.60 12.77 -1.78
CA ASN A 14 -2.36 13.24 -2.94
C ASN A 14 -1.50 13.37 -4.19
N ALA A 15 -0.30 13.93 -4.08
CA ALA A 15 0.65 14.04 -5.19
C ALA A 15 1.07 12.66 -5.71
N THR A 16 1.34 11.72 -4.80
CA THR A 16 1.68 10.34 -5.14
C THR A 16 0.52 9.64 -5.85
N LEU A 17 -0.69 9.70 -5.30
CA LEU A 17 -1.87 9.07 -5.88
C LEU A 17 -2.24 9.66 -7.24
N LEU A 18 -2.11 10.96 -7.42
CA LEU A 18 -2.37 11.62 -8.71
C LEU A 18 -1.45 11.07 -9.82
N ARG A 19 -0.19 10.85 -9.52
CA ARG A 19 0.77 10.25 -10.47
C ARG A 19 0.31 8.85 -10.91
N TYR A 20 -0.13 8.02 -9.98
CA TYR A 20 -0.62 6.67 -10.31
C TYR A 20 -1.96 6.70 -11.02
N GLN A 21 -2.85 7.61 -10.64
CA GLN A 21 -4.13 7.80 -11.34
C GLN A 21 -3.91 8.18 -12.81
N THR A 22 -2.98 9.08 -13.08
CA THR A 22 -2.61 9.48 -14.45
C THR A 22 -2.03 8.30 -15.23
N SER A 23 -1.13 7.53 -14.61
CA SER A 23 -0.54 6.34 -15.23
C SER A 23 -1.59 5.27 -15.52
N CYS A 24 -2.48 4.99 -14.58
CA CYS A 24 -3.57 4.03 -14.75
C CYS A 24 -4.53 4.45 -15.86
N HIS A 25 -4.88 5.74 -15.91
CA HIS A 25 -5.73 6.27 -16.98
C HIS A 25 -5.11 6.05 -18.36
N ALA A 26 -3.83 6.35 -18.53
CA ALA A 26 -3.10 6.14 -19.79
C ALA A 26 -3.03 4.66 -20.20
N LYS A 27 -3.10 3.73 -19.25
CA LYS A 27 -3.07 2.28 -19.46
C LYS A 27 -4.47 1.64 -19.53
N GLY A 28 -5.53 2.41 -19.38
CA GLY A 28 -6.90 1.91 -19.35
C GLY A 28 -7.21 1.09 -18.08
N ILE A 29 -6.49 1.32 -17.00
CA ILE A 29 -6.70 0.67 -15.69
C ILE A 29 -7.69 1.52 -14.89
N ARG A 30 -8.77 0.92 -14.41
CA ARG A 30 -9.68 1.56 -13.46
C ARG A 30 -9.01 1.65 -12.09
N PHE A 31 -8.97 2.83 -11.52
CA PHE A 31 -8.31 3.08 -10.24
C PHE A 31 -9.29 3.72 -9.24
N GLU A 32 -9.63 2.98 -8.20
CA GLU A 32 -10.49 3.43 -7.10
C GLU A 32 -9.67 3.60 -5.83
N VAL A 33 -9.81 4.75 -5.16
CA VAL A 33 -9.11 5.06 -3.92
C VAL A 33 -10.07 5.70 -2.92
N ALA A 34 -10.05 5.20 -1.70
CA ALA A 34 -10.74 5.79 -0.56
C ALA A 34 -9.81 5.78 0.66
N ILE A 35 -9.42 6.96 1.10
CA ILE A 35 -8.54 7.16 2.25
C ILE A 35 -9.30 7.93 3.32
N GLU A 36 -9.50 7.34 4.47
CA GLU A 36 -10.13 8.04 5.60
C GLU A 36 -9.20 9.15 6.10
N ASN A 37 -9.80 10.34 6.37
CA ASN A 37 -9.05 11.50 6.82
C ASN A 37 -8.28 11.20 8.12
N HIS A 38 -7.07 11.73 8.22
CA HIS A 38 -6.16 11.54 9.36
C HIS A 38 -5.69 10.11 9.62
N SER A 39 -6.09 9.13 8.79
CA SER A 39 -5.74 7.73 8.99
C SER A 39 -4.24 7.47 8.93
N ILE A 40 -3.52 8.20 8.09
CA ILE A 40 -2.09 7.98 7.81
C ILE A 40 -1.17 9.03 8.45
N ASP A 41 -1.68 9.90 9.30
CA ASP A 41 -0.91 11.02 9.86
C ASP A 41 0.30 10.57 10.69
N PHE A 42 0.27 9.36 11.23
CA PHE A 42 1.38 8.82 12.02
C PHE A 42 2.54 8.26 11.19
N LEU A 43 2.37 8.08 9.89
CA LEU A 43 3.44 7.62 9.00
C LEU A 43 4.42 8.77 8.72
N SER A 44 5.72 8.50 8.78
CA SER A 44 6.71 9.45 8.28
C SER A 44 6.55 9.65 6.77
N ASP A 45 6.96 10.79 6.26
CA ASP A 45 6.90 11.08 4.81
C ASP A 45 7.66 10.04 3.97
N THR A 46 8.80 9.61 4.47
CA THR A 46 9.61 8.57 3.83
C THR A 46 8.90 7.23 3.78
N ASP A 47 8.34 6.78 4.90
CA ASP A 47 7.63 5.50 4.97
C ASP A 47 6.31 5.54 4.19
N LEU A 48 5.59 6.65 4.25
CA LEU A 48 4.37 6.86 3.46
C LEU A 48 4.67 6.72 1.96
N THR A 49 5.66 7.43 1.48
CA THR A 49 6.05 7.40 0.06
C THR A 49 6.50 6.00 -0.35
N ALA A 50 7.38 5.39 0.44
CA ALA A 50 7.90 4.05 0.14
C ALA A 50 6.78 2.99 0.16
N LEU A 51 5.88 3.03 1.13
CA LEU A 51 4.77 2.09 1.25
C LEU A 51 3.84 2.17 0.04
N PHE A 52 3.30 3.36 -0.23
CA PHE A 52 2.32 3.53 -1.31
C PHE A 52 2.92 3.33 -2.69
N CYS A 53 4.16 3.80 -2.94
CA CYS A 53 4.81 3.55 -4.23
C CYS A 53 5.04 2.05 -4.47
N ASN A 54 5.55 1.30 -3.48
CA ASN A 54 5.77 -0.13 -3.65
C ASN A 54 4.48 -0.92 -3.86
N LEU A 55 3.43 -0.59 -3.09
CA LEU A 55 2.10 -1.20 -3.26
C LEU A 55 1.52 -0.94 -4.65
N LEU A 56 1.53 0.31 -5.08
CA LEU A 56 0.93 0.74 -6.35
C LEU A 56 1.75 0.28 -7.56
N ASP A 57 3.07 0.27 -7.49
CA ASP A 57 3.92 -0.28 -8.57
C ASP A 57 3.61 -1.76 -8.81
N ASN A 58 3.44 -2.54 -7.76
CA ASN A 58 3.08 -3.95 -7.86
C ASN A 58 1.67 -4.11 -8.47
N ALA A 59 0.72 -3.33 -8.00
CA ALA A 59 -0.67 -3.39 -8.48
C ALA A 59 -0.80 -2.98 -9.96
N VAL A 60 -0.14 -1.88 -10.36
CA VAL A 60 -0.14 -1.42 -11.77
C VAL A 60 0.51 -2.45 -12.68
N THR A 61 1.65 -3.01 -12.28
CA THR A 61 2.35 -4.04 -13.07
C THR A 61 1.46 -5.26 -13.32
N ALA A 62 0.71 -5.71 -12.33
CA ALA A 62 -0.20 -6.84 -12.48
C ALA A 62 -1.46 -6.48 -13.29
N ALA A 63 -2.09 -5.35 -13.00
CA ALA A 63 -3.32 -4.91 -13.65
C ALA A 63 -3.13 -4.56 -15.13
N ASP A 64 -1.96 -4.06 -15.51
CA ASP A 64 -1.62 -3.71 -16.89
C ASP A 64 -1.61 -4.92 -17.85
N LYS A 65 -1.46 -6.12 -17.31
CA LYS A 65 -1.47 -7.39 -18.06
C LYS A 65 -2.87 -7.96 -18.25
N VAL A 66 -3.87 -7.38 -17.63
CA VAL A 66 -5.26 -7.87 -17.64
C VAL A 66 -6.10 -6.97 -18.52
N PRO A 67 -6.85 -7.50 -19.50
CA PRO A 67 -7.86 -6.71 -20.21
C PRO A 67 -8.85 -6.11 -19.20
N SER A 68 -9.12 -4.81 -19.31
CA SER A 68 -9.95 -4.09 -18.33
C SER A 68 -9.43 -4.18 -16.89
N GLY A 69 -8.12 -4.06 -16.70
CA GLY A 69 -7.47 -4.10 -15.39
C GLY A 69 -8.02 -3.05 -14.42
N TRP A 70 -7.94 -3.36 -13.14
CA TRP A 70 -8.42 -2.47 -12.10
C TRP A 70 -7.60 -2.60 -10.81
N ILE A 71 -7.61 -1.53 -10.02
CA ILE A 71 -6.98 -1.41 -8.71
C ILE A 71 -7.97 -0.75 -7.76
N SER A 72 -8.08 -1.26 -6.55
CA SER A 72 -8.86 -0.69 -5.45
C SER A 72 -7.98 -0.56 -4.21
N LEU A 73 -7.89 0.65 -3.66
CA LEU A 73 -7.10 0.97 -2.47
C LEU A 73 -8.01 1.64 -1.44
N HIS A 74 -8.13 1.04 -0.28
CA HIS A 74 -8.91 1.55 0.84
C HIS A 74 -8.04 1.64 2.09
N VAL A 75 -8.15 2.73 2.81
CA VAL A 75 -7.52 2.91 4.13
C VAL A 75 -8.56 3.41 5.11
N GLU A 76 -8.78 2.66 6.16
CA GLU A 76 -9.78 2.92 7.19
C GLU A 76 -9.13 2.98 8.57
N LEU A 77 -9.64 3.87 9.42
CA LEU A 77 -9.32 3.87 10.85
C LEU A 77 -10.11 2.77 11.55
N PHE A 78 -9.49 2.10 12.51
CA PHE A 78 -10.23 1.24 13.41
C PHE A 78 -9.87 1.50 14.88
N SER A 79 -10.91 1.49 15.70
CA SER A 79 -10.87 1.72 17.14
C SER A 79 -10.74 0.36 17.89
N PRO A 80 -10.16 0.30 19.10
CA PRO A 80 -9.81 1.44 19.96
C PRO A 80 -8.33 1.89 19.85
N LEU A 81 -7.49 1.22 19.08
CA LEU A 81 -6.04 1.41 19.11
C LEU A 81 -5.54 2.50 18.15
N HIS A 82 -6.42 3.26 17.53
CA HIS A 82 -6.09 4.25 16.51
C HIS A 82 -5.25 3.68 15.36
N GLY A 83 -5.43 2.40 15.08
CA GLY A 83 -4.79 1.70 13.99
C GLY A 83 -5.47 1.97 12.66
N ILE A 84 -4.82 1.55 11.60
CA ILE A 84 -5.40 1.54 10.26
C ILE A 84 -5.48 0.13 9.70
N LEU A 85 -6.50 -0.06 8.87
CA LEU A 85 -6.63 -1.18 7.96
C LEU A 85 -6.47 -0.65 6.54
N LEU A 86 -5.40 -1.05 5.88
CA LEU A 86 -5.17 -0.80 4.47
C LEU A 86 -5.52 -2.07 3.69
N THR A 87 -6.42 -1.95 2.73
CA THR A 87 -6.78 -3.04 1.82
C THR A 87 -6.49 -2.61 0.39
N MET A 88 -5.62 -3.34 -0.28
CA MET A 88 -5.41 -3.18 -1.71
C MET A 88 -5.79 -4.45 -2.44
N LYS A 89 -6.59 -4.30 -3.48
CA LYS A 89 -6.94 -5.37 -4.40
C LYS A 89 -6.62 -4.93 -5.82
N ASN A 90 -6.13 -5.83 -6.62
CA ASN A 90 -5.95 -5.56 -8.04
C ASN A 90 -6.21 -6.81 -8.88
N SER A 91 -6.65 -6.59 -10.10
CA SER A 91 -6.74 -7.66 -11.08
C SER A 91 -5.34 -8.23 -11.35
N CYS A 92 -5.25 -9.55 -11.44
CA CYS A 92 -4.00 -10.27 -11.69
C CYS A 92 -4.32 -11.55 -12.45
N MET A 93 -3.82 -11.67 -13.68
CA MET A 93 -4.22 -12.75 -14.59
C MET A 93 -3.86 -14.14 -14.08
N ASN A 94 -2.67 -14.27 -13.54
CA ASN A 94 -2.15 -15.55 -13.07
C ASN A 94 -1.64 -15.41 -11.64
N ARG A 95 -1.72 -16.51 -10.89
CA ARG A 95 -1.11 -16.59 -9.57
C ARG A 95 0.39 -16.28 -9.68
N PRO A 96 0.88 -15.27 -8.97
CA PRO A 96 2.32 -15.01 -8.93
C PRO A 96 3.07 -16.21 -8.35
N PRO A 97 4.29 -16.49 -8.80
CA PRO A 97 5.08 -17.58 -8.25
C PRO A 97 5.50 -17.27 -6.81
N GLN A 98 5.62 -18.32 -6.01
CA GLN A 98 6.12 -18.26 -4.64
C GLN A 98 7.36 -19.12 -4.49
N ASN A 99 8.26 -18.73 -3.58
CA ASN A 99 9.37 -19.57 -3.17
C ASN A 99 8.93 -20.61 -2.13
N SER A 100 9.87 -21.46 -1.67
CA SER A 100 9.61 -22.48 -0.64
C SER A 100 9.15 -21.92 0.72
N ARG A 101 9.32 -20.61 0.96
CA ARG A 101 8.86 -19.90 2.16
C ARG A 101 7.52 -19.21 1.97
N HIS A 102 6.82 -19.52 0.88
CA HIS A 102 5.56 -18.86 0.48
C HIS A 102 5.67 -17.32 0.25
N GLU A 103 6.87 -16.84 -0.04
CA GLU A 103 7.09 -15.46 -0.43
C GLU A 103 6.87 -15.29 -1.93
N TRP A 104 6.16 -14.23 -2.32
CA TRP A 104 5.89 -13.95 -3.73
C TRP A 104 7.17 -13.55 -4.46
N LEU A 105 7.41 -14.22 -5.59
CA LEU A 105 8.52 -13.88 -6.48
C LEU A 105 8.08 -12.83 -7.49
N THR A 106 8.99 -11.91 -7.81
CA THR A 106 8.73 -10.93 -8.87
C THR A 106 8.86 -11.55 -10.25
N THR A 107 7.96 -11.18 -11.15
CA THR A 107 8.05 -11.51 -12.58
C THR A 107 8.69 -10.43 -13.44
N LYS A 108 9.14 -9.33 -12.82
CA LYS A 108 9.80 -8.23 -13.53
C LYS A 108 11.16 -8.67 -14.03
N LYS A 109 11.51 -8.31 -15.27
CA LYS A 109 12.72 -8.78 -15.95
C LYS A 109 14.03 -8.13 -15.48
N GLU A 110 13.98 -7.06 -14.69
CA GLU A 110 15.16 -6.36 -14.20
C GLU A 110 15.58 -6.86 -12.83
N VAL A 111 16.69 -7.56 -12.77
CA VAL A 111 17.15 -8.33 -11.60
C VAL A 111 17.58 -7.45 -10.41
N SER A 112 17.92 -6.15 -10.64
CA SER A 112 18.53 -5.31 -9.61
C SER A 112 17.55 -4.61 -8.65
N THR A 113 16.26 -4.53 -9.00
CA THR A 113 15.24 -3.82 -8.21
C THR A 113 14.13 -4.73 -7.67
N HIS A 114 14.23 -6.04 -7.85
CA HIS A 114 13.14 -6.98 -7.64
C HIS A 114 13.24 -7.77 -6.34
N GLY A 115 12.10 -7.96 -5.69
CA GLY A 115 11.98 -8.53 -4.36
C GLY A 115 12.14 -7.51 -3.24
N PHE A 116 12.61 -6.29 -3.52
CA PHE A 116 12.75 -5.23 -2.53
C PHE A 116 11.41 -4.57 -2.18
N GLY A 117 10.46 -4.52 -3.11
CA GLY A 117 9.16 -3.89 -2.90
C GLY A 117 8.38 -4.53 -1.75
N MET A 118 8.20 -5.85 -1.77
CA MET A 118 7.52 -6.57 -0.68
C MET A 118 8.32 -6.57 0.61
N LYS A 119 9.65 -6.64 0.55
CA LYS A 119 10.52 -6.50 1.73
C LYS A 119 10.40 -5.12 2.35
N CYS A 120 10.34 -4.07 1.52
CA CYS A 120 10.13 -2.70 2.00
C CYS A 120 8.76 -2.54 2.68
N ILE A 121 7.69 -3.05 2.07
CA ILE A 121 6.35 -3.05 2.65
C ILE A 121 6.35 -3.76 4.00
N ARG A 122 6.95 -4.94 4.09
CA ARG A 122 7.05 -5.71 5.34
C ARG A 122 7.82 -4.94 6.41
N ARG A 123 8.98 -4.38 6.07
CA ARG A 123 9.78 -3.56 7.00
C ARG A 123 8.97 -2.39 7.57
N ILE A 124 8.25 -1.67 6.71
CA ILE A 124 7.42 -0.55 7.15
C ILE A 124 6.28 -1.05 8.05
N THR A 125 5.59 -2.11 7.66
CA THR A 125 4.54 -2.73 8.48
C THR A 125 5.05 -3.11 9.85
N ASP A 126 6.22 -3.74 9.93
CA ASP A 126 6.86 -4.13 11.19
C ASP A 126 7.23 -2.91 12.05
N THR A 127 7.73 -1.84 11.42
CA THR A 127 8.06 -0.57 12.10
C THR A 127 6.86 0.01 12.84
N TYR A 128 5.67 -0.13 12.28
CA TYR A 128 4.42 0.36 12.87
C TYR A 128 3.61 -0.74 13.56
N HIS A 129 4.28 -1.80 14.03
CA HIS A 129 3.71 -2.89 14.84
C HIS A 129 2.51 -3.58 14.20
N GLY A 130 2.50 -3.63 12.87
CA GLY A 130 1.40 -4.16 12.09
C GLY A 130 1.62 -5.56 11.57
N GLU A 131 0.66 -6.00 10.77
CA GLU A 131 0.69 -7.29 10.08
C GLU A 131 0.46 -7.08 8.58
N LEU A 132 1.17 -7.85 7.78
CA LEU A 132 1.03 -7.92 6.33
C LEU A 132 0.50 -9.28 5.94
N GLN A 133 -0.64 -9.29 5.29
CA GLN A 133 -1.24 -10.49 4.70
C GLN A 133 -1.43 -10.29 3.21
N THR A 134 -1.09 -11.31 2.43
CA THR A 134 -1.28 -11.33 0.98
C THR A 134 -1.95 -12.62 0.56
N ALA A 135 -2.82 -12.54 -0.43
CA ALA A 135 -3.50 -13.69 -1.00
C ALA A 135 -3.74 -13.50 -2.50
N TYR A 136 -3.75 -14.61 -3.22
CA TYR A 136 -4.25 -14.66 -4.58
C TYR A 136 -5.55 -15.46 -4.61
N LEU A 137 -6.61 -14.83 -5.08
CA LEU A 137 -7.93 -15.42 -5.20
C LEU A 137 -8.07 -15.99 -6.62
N ASP A 138 -7.85 -17.29 -6.76
CA ASP A 138 -7.73 -17.95 -8.06
C ASP A 138 -8.98 -17.80 -8.93
N ASP A 139 -10.15 -18.01 -8.37
CA ASP A 139 -11.42 -17.97 -9.13
C ASP A 139 -11.78 -16.55 -9.60
N GLU A 140 -11.31 -15.54 -8.90
CA GLU A 140 -11.60 -14.14 -9.18
C GLU A 140 -10.46 -13.44 -9.94
N HIS A 141 -9.29 -14.05 -10.04
CA HIS A 141 -8.06 -13.46 -10.58
C HIS A 141 -7.69 -12.14 -9.90
N ILE A 142 -7.72 -12.14 -8.57
CA ILE A 142 -7.43 -10.98 -7.72
C ILE A 142 -6.20 -11.26 -6.86
N PHE A 143 -5.27 -10.30 -6.85
CA PHE A 143 -4.25 -10.24 -5.81
C PHE A 143 -4.70 -9.28 -4.72
N GLN A 144 -4.68 -9.72 -3.48
CA GLN A 144 -5.10 -8.94 -2.33
C GLN A 144 -3.96 -8.75 -1.35
N THR A 145 -3.81 -7.52 -0.87
CA THR A 145 -2.89 -7.15 0.21
C THR A 145 -3.69 -6.49 1.32
N ILE A 146 -3.53 -6.97 2.53
CA ILE A 146 -4.13 -6.41 3.74
C ILE A 146 -3.01 -6.06 4.70
N ILE A 147 -2.99 -4.83 5.17
CA ILE A 147 -2.00 -4.32 6.11
C ILE A 147 -2.73 -3.67 7.28
N THR A 148 -2.38 -4.08 8.50
CA THR A 148 -2.70 -3.34 9.71
C THR A 148 -1.45 -2.59 10.18
N MET A 149 -1.61 -1.37 10.68
CA MET A 149 -0.53 -0.60 11.29
C MET A 149 -1.08 0.23 12.45
N TYR A 150 -0.20 0.55 13.39
CA TYR A 150 -0.54 1.30 14.58
C TYR A 150 0.43 2.46 14.79
N PRO A 151 -0.03 3.60 15.33
CA PRO A 151 0.87 4.68 15.74
C PRO A 151 1.92 4.14 16.70
N GLN A 152 3.15 4.63 16.58
CA GLN A 152 4.18 4.35 17.58
C GLN A 152 3.74 4.94 18.92
N LYS A 153 3.92 4.18 20.00
CA LYS A 153 3.69 4.70 21.35
C LYS A 153 4.70 5.83 21.57
N GLU A 154 4.22 7.03 21.87
CA GLU A 154 5.07 8.07 22.40
C GLU A 154 5.73 7.54 23.68
N THR A 155 7.05 7.46 23.67
CA THR A 155 7.80 7.15 24.90
C THR A 155 7.69 8.38 25.76
N VAL A 156 6.76 8.39 26.72
CA VAL A 156 6.70 9.44 27.73
C VAL A 156 7.94 9.27 28.59
N THR A 157 8.96 10.05 28.29
CA THR A 157 10.14 10.15 29.14
C THR A 157 9.69 10.92 30.37
N TYR A 158 9.39 10.21 31.45
CA TYR A 158 9.27 10.87 32.76
C TYR A 158 10.66 11.39 33.11
N ALA A 159 10.84 12.69 33.00
CA ALA A 159 11.98 13.34 33.60
C ALA A 159 11.84 13.09 35.11
N HIS A 160 12.72 12.25 35.68
CA HIS A 160 12.90 12.23 37.10
C HIS A 160 13.45 13.60 37.49
N SER A 161 12.59 14.42 38.03
CA SER A 161 13.04 15.58 38.82
C SER A 161 13.51 15.02 40.16
N ASP A 162 14.80 14.83 40.27
CA ASP A 162 15.46 14.63 41.55
C ASP A 162 15.26 15.92 42.36
N LEU A 163 14.51 15.79 43.44
CA LEU A 163 14.47 16.75 44.53
C LEU A 163 15.66 16.49 45.47
#